data_f79ea77d71368fa96a19ffa9745b29d1
#
_entry.id   f79ea77d71368fa96a19ffa9745b29d1
#
_cell.length_a   1.000
_cell.length_b   1.000
_cell.length_c   1.000
_cell.angle_alpha   90.00
_cell.angle_beta   90.00
_cell.angle_gamma   90.00
#
_symmetry.space_group_name_H-M   'P 1'
#
loop_
_entity.id
_entity.type
_entity.pdbx_description
1 polymer ?
#
loop_
_entity_poly.entity_id
_entity_poly.type
_entity_poly.pdbx_seq_one_letter_code
_entity_poly.pdbx_strand_id
1 'polypeptide(L)'
;MKPTRPHQIRFWFTRYRVKTGIVISLLILIGSGCKTPDFIGRRYGNFTAYYNGFYNAERVFENGYRNLNRTNKVVDRNHYLPLFVKTTGASASRDFEDAVLKSADLLREHPDSKWVDDALLLIGKAYYYQENYVGSTQKFREVIELESKLEDEGRFWLARSLITS
;
A
#
# COMPACT_ATOMS: atom_id res chain seq x y z
N MET A 1 -58.38 -0.97 59.22
CA MET A 1 -57.22 -0.26 58.69
C MET A 1 -55.97 -1.13 58.85
N LYS A 2 -55.40 -1.62 57.76
CA LYS A 2 -54.16 -2.45 57.75
C LYS A 2 -52.95 -1.52 57.49
N PRO A 3 -51.89 -1.58 58.29
CA PRO A 3 -50.72 -0.77 58.04
C PRO A 3 -49.93 -1.33 56.87
N THR A 4 -49.69 -0.49 55.89
CA THR A 4 -48.85 -0.79 54.75
C THR A 4 -47.38 -0.84 55.21
N ARG A 5 -46.71 -1.96 54.93
CA ARG A 5 -45.31 -2.24 55.34
C ARG A 5 -44.32 -1.35 54.57
N PRO A 6 -43.44 -0.63 55.21
CA PRO A 6 -42.46 0.29 54.51
C PRO A 6 -41.31 -0.42 53.82
N HIS A 7 -41.27 -1.76 53.83
CA HIS A 7 -40.12 -2.54 53.34
C HIS A 7 -40.07 -2.69 51.81
N GLN A 8 -41.20 -2.55 51.12
CA GLN A 8 -41.19 -2.75 49.64
C GLN A 8 -40.67 -1.55 48.85
N ILE A 9 -40.74 -0.35 49.39
CA ILE A 9 -40.32 0.87 48.68
C ILE A 9 -38.78 0.96 48.62
N ARG A 10 -38.06 0.49 49.64
CA ARG A 10 -36.60 0.50 49.66
C ARG A 10 -35.96 -0.44 48.60
N PHE A 11 -36.61 -1.56 48.28
CA PHE A 11 -36.11 -2.53 47.31
C PHE A 11 -36.24 -2.02 45.86
N TRP A 12 -37.22 -1.20 45.57
CA TRP A 12 -37.43 -0.62 44.24
C TRP A 12 -36.39 0.47 43.94
N PHE A 13 -36.09 1.32 44.90
CA PHE A 13 -35.10 2.39 44.73
C PHE A 13 -33.66 1.88 44.54
N THR A 14 -33.31 0.79 45.19
CA THR A 14 -31.98 0.20 45.04
C THR A 14 -31.79 -0.44 43.63
N ARG A 15 -32.80 -1.09 43.12
CA ARG A 15 -32.76 -1.66 41.76
C ARG A 15 -32.69 -0.58 40.66
N TYR A 16 -33.32 0.54 40.84
CA TYR A 16 -33.25 1.66 39.90
C TYR A 16 -31.88 2.32 39.92
N ARG A 17 -31.29 2.53 41.08
CA ARG A 17 -29.94 3.14 41.21
C ARG A 17 -28.83 2.27 40.61
N VAL A 18 -28.95 0.97 40.71
CA VAL A 18 -27.98 0.03 40.08
C VAL A 18 -28.13 0.04 38.56
N LYS A 19 -29.36 0.04 38.05
CA LYS A 19 -29.58 0.10 36.58
C LYS A 19 -29.14 1.43 35.97
N THR A 20 -29.42 2.57 36.62
CA THR A 20 -28.92 3.88 36.16
C THR A 20 -27.40 3.99 36.26
N GLY A 21 -26.77 3.44 37.32
CA GLY A 21 -25.32 3.38 37.43
C GLY A 21 -24.64 2.58 36.29
N ILE A 22 -25.23 1.44 35.91
CA ILE A 22 -24.75 0.62 34.80
C ILE A 22 -24.91 1.35 33.46
N VAL A 23 -26.05 2.02 33.23
CA VAL A 23 -26.27 2.79 31.99
C VAL A 23 -25.33 3.98 31.91
N ILE A 24 -25.08 4.70 32.99
CA ILE A 24 -24.15 5.82 33.03
C ILE A 24 -22.70 5.32 32.81
N SER A 25 -22.32 4.20 33.41
CA SER A 25 -21.01 3.57 33.20
C SER A 25 -20.82 3.13 31.75
N LEU A 26 -21.86 2.56 31.13
CA LEU A 26 -21.83 2.16 29.71
C LEU A 26 -21.74 3.38 28.77
N LEU A 27 -22.44 4.48 29.10
CA LEU A 27 -22.37 5.75 28.36
C LEU A 27 -20.99 6.43 28.49
N ILE A 28 -20.34 6.33 29.65
CA ILE A 28 -18.98 6.84 29.86
C ILE A 28 -17.97 6.00 29.07
N LEU A 29 -18.16 4.68 28.98
CA LEU A 29 -17.33 3.79 28.14
C LEU A 29 -17.48 4.04 26.63
N ILE A 30 -18.67 4.44 26.19
CA ILE A 30 -18.92 4.82 24.79
C ILE A 30 -18.46 6.25 24.50
N GLY A 31 -18.56 7.15 25.48
CA GLY A 31 -18.17 8.56 25.36
C GLY A 31 -16.66 8.83 25.52
N SER A 32 -15.91 7.93 26.16
CA SER A 32 -14.47 7.92 26.05
C SER A 32 -14.13 7.42 24.63
N GLY A 33 -14.25 8.33 23.65
CA GLY A 33 -13.87 8.10 22.27
C GLY A 33 -12.49 7.45 22.27
N CYS A 34 -12.47 6.13 22.11
CA CYS A 34 -11.25 5.41 21.86
C CYS A 34 -10.63 6.06 20.61
N LYS A 35 -9.58 6.89 20.81
CA LYS A 35 -8.57 7.02 19.76
C LYS A 35 -8.23 5.57 19.43
N THR A 36 -8.74 5.09 18.29
CA THR A 36 -8.37 3.76 17.79
C THR A 36 -6.85 3.71 17.89
N PRO A 37 -6.27 2.74 18.61
CA PRO A 37 -4.84 2.71 18.78
C PRO A 37 -4.24 2.83 17.37
N ASP A 38 -3.28 3.73 17.15
CA ASP A 38 -2.58 3.96 15.87
C ASP A 38 -2.15 2.67 15.17
N PHE A 39 -1.98 1.63 15.96
CA PHE A 39 -1.67 0.27 15.54
C PHE A 39 -2.78 -0.37 14.69
N ILE A 40 -4.07 -0.22 15.06
CA ILE A 40 -5.19 -0.82 14.29
C ILE A 40 -5.41 0.00 13.01
N GLY A 41 -5.37 1.32 13.11
CA GLY A 41 -5.49 2.22 11.94
C GLY A 41 -4.39 1.99 10.91
N ARG A 42 -3.13 1.88 11.35
CA ARG A 42 -2.00 1.57 10.46
C ARG A 42 -2.09 0.18 9.84
N ARG A 43 -2.53 -0.83 10.58
CA ARG A 43 -2.71 -2.18 10.00
C ARG A 43 -3.79 -2.22 8.94
N TYR A 44 -4.92 -1.57 9.18
CA TYR A 44 -6.00 -1.48 8.21
C TYR A 44 -5.57 -0.67 6.97
N GLY A 45 -4.91 0.48 7.17
CA GLY A 45 -4.36 1.29 6.08
C GLY A 45 -3.34 0.53 5.23
N ASN A 46 -2.41 -0.20 5.86
CA ASN A 46 -1.44 -1.03 5.14
C ASN A 46 -2.09 -2.20 4.39
N PHE A 47 -3.16 -2.80 4.93
CA PHE A 47 -3.90 -3.86 4.27
C PHE A 47 -4.63 -3.33 3.03
N THR A 48 -5.30 -2.19 3.16
CA THR A 48 -6.03 -1.55 2.06
C THR A 48 -5.06 -1.07 0.97
N ALA A 49 -3.95 -0.45 1.36
CA ALA A 49 -2.88 -0.05 0.45
C ALA A 49 -2.30 -1.23 -0.33
N TYR A 50 -2.12 -2.39 0.32
CA TYR A 50 -1.64 -3.58 -0.35
C TYR A 50 -2.62 -4.10 -1.39
N TYR A 51 -3.86 -4.44 -0.97
CA TYR A 51 -4.79 -5.14 -1.87
C TYR A 51 -5.39 -4.24 -2.94
N ASN A 52 -5.69 -2.99 -2.64
CA ASN A 52 -6.29 -2.08 -3.60
C ASN A 52 -5.25 -1.35 -4.47
N GLY A 53 -4.07 -1.08 -3.91
CA GLY A 53 -3.00 -0.34 -4.56
C GLY A 53 -1.90 -1.25 -5.09
N PHE A 54 -0.98 -1.66 -4.21
CA PHE A 54 0.28 -2.29 -4.59
C PHE A 54 0.10 -3.61 -5.36
N TYR A 55 -0.72 -4.54 -4.86
CA TYR A 55 -0.97 -5.81 -5.54
C TYR A 55 -1.51 -5.65 -6.96
N ASN A 56 -2.43 -4.70 -7.16
CA ASN A 56 -2.98 -4.44 -8.49
C ASN A 56 -1.95 -3.77 -9.42
N ALA A 57 -1.10 -2.89 -8.90
CA ALA A 57 -0.01 -2.28 -9.66
C ALA A 57 1.03 -3.33 -10.07
N GLU A 58 1.47 -4.15 -9.13
CA GLU A 58 2.42 -5.25 -9.37
C GLU A 58 1.89 -6.25 -10.40
N ARG A 59 0.63 -6.66 -10.29
CA ARG A 59 0.00 -7.59 -11.24
C ARG A 59 -0.01 -7.04 -12.68
N VAL A 60 -0.30 -5.75 -12.85
CA VAL A 60 -0.32 -5.11 -14.17
C VAL A 60 1.11 -4.99 -14.70
N PHE A 61 2.07 -4.60 -13.87
CA PHE A 61 3.49 -4.57 -14.21
C PHE A 61 4.00 -5.95 -14.69
N GLU A 62 3.67 -7.01 -13.94
CA GLU A 62 4.04 -8.38 -14.29
C GLU A 62 3.42 -8.85 -15.63
N ASN A 63 2.21 -8.38 -15.94
CA ASN A 63 1.61 -8.63 -17.26
C ASN A 63 2.43 -7.96 -18.36
N GLY A 64 2.78 -6.71 -18.22
CA GLY A 64 3.64 -5.97 -19.14
C GLY A 64 4.99 -6.67 -19.33
N TYR A 65 5.62 -7.06 -18.24
CA TYR A 65 6.91 -7.76 -18.27
C TYR A 65 6.82 -9.14 -18.99
N ARG A 66 5.77 -9.90 -18.74
CA ARG A 66 5.52 -11.17 -19.45
C ARG A 66 5.28 -10.96 -20.94
N ASN A 67 4.51 -9.93 -21.31
CA ASN A 67 4.24 -9.60 -22.70
C ASN A 67 5.54 -9.20 -23.43
N LEU A 68 6.37 -8.38 -22.77
CA LEU A 68 7.69 -8.02 -23.27
C LEU A 68 8.57 -9.26 -23.53
N ASN A 69 8.66 -10.17 -22.57
CA ASN A 69 9.47 -11.38 -22.68
C ASN A 69 8.95 -12.36 -23.75
N ARG A 70 7.64 -12.37 -24.03
CA ARG A 70 7.07 -13.18 -25.12
C ARG A 70 7.48 -12.66 -26.49
N THR A 71 7.55 -11.34 -26.65
CA THR A 71 7.89 -10.68 -27.91
C THR A 71 9.38 -10.83 -28.26
N ASN A 72 10.24 -10.87 -27.23
CA ASN A 72 11.70 -10.88 -27.37
C ASN A 72 12.31 -12.29 -27.45
N LYS A 73 11.54 -13.32 -27.79
CA LYS A 73 12.02 -14.74 -27.80
C LYS A 73 12.97 -15.13 -28.92
N VAL A 74 13.10 -14.32 -29.94
CA VAL A 74 14.00 -14.64 -31.08
C VAL A 74 15.40 -14.12 -30.79
N VAL A 75 16.22 -14.97 -30.17
CA VAL A 75 17.66 -14.69 -29.98
C VAL A 75 18.41 -15.14 -31.20
N ASP A 76 18.81 -14.19 -32.04
CA ASP A 76 19.79 -14.47 -33.10
C ASP A 76 21.21 -14.54 -32.49
N ARG A 77 21.71 -15.76 -32.34
CA ARG A 77 23.03 -16.02 -31.73
C ARG A 77 24.22 -15.52 -32.57
N ASN A 78 23.98 -15.11 -33.80
CA ASN A 78 25.03 -14.64 -34.71
C ASN A 78 25.26 -13.12 -34.56
N HIS A 79 24.42 -12.42 -33.79
CA HIS A 79 24.56 -11.00 -33.57
C HIS A 79 24.85 -10.69 -32.08
N TYR A 80 25.47 -9.54 -31.87
CA TYR A 80 25.69 -9.04 -30.52
C TYR A 80 24.36 -8.90 -29.75
N LEU A 81 24.26 -9.60 -28.61
CA LEU A 81 23.10 -9.52 -27.76
C LEU A 81 23.30 -8.36 -26.78
N PRO A 82 22.40 -7.38 -26.73
CA PRO A 82 22.48 -6.34 -25.72
C PRO A 82 22.33 -6.94 -24.31
N LEU A 83 23.11 -6.46 -23.37
CA LEU A 83 23.09 -6.93 -21.99
C LEU A 83 21.70 -6.74 -21.36
N PHE A 84 20.98 -5.71 -21.79
CA PHE A 84 19.63 -5.41 -21.35
C PHE A 84 18.67 -5.42 -22.53
N VAL A 85 17.52 -6.09 -22.33
CA VAL A 85 16.46 -6.16 -23.32
C VAL A 85 15.80 -4.80 -23.45
N LYS A 86 15.76 -4.25 -24.67
CA LYS A 86 15.00 -3.02 -24.97
C LYS A 86 13.52 -3.33 -25.17
N THR A 87 12.68 -2.42 -24.73
CA THR A 87 11.22 -2.51 -24.86
C THR A 87 10.80 -2.15 -26.28
N THR A 88 10.15 -3.03 -27.00
CA THR A 88 9.66 -2.74 -28.37
C THR A 88 8.18 -3.03 -28.57
N GLY A 89 7.37 -3.07 -27.51
CA GLY A 89 5.96 -3.46 -27.65
C GLY A 89 4.95 -2.43 -27.08
N ALA A 90 4.12 -1.86 -27.95
CA ALA A 90 3.05 -0.93 -27.55
C ALA A 90 2.07 -1.50 -26.50
N SER A 91 1.86 -2.82 -26.48
CA SER A 91 1.02 -3.50 -25.48
C SER A 91 1.66 -3.46 -24.09
N ALA A 92 2.96 -3.76 -24.00
CA ALA A 92 3.70 -3.71 -22.75
C ALA A 92 3.80 -2.29 -22.19
N SER A 93 3.89 -1.26 -23.07
CA SER A 93 3.93 0.14 -22.68
C SER A 93 2.68 0.57 -21.90
N ARG A 94 1.49 0.13 -22.32
CA ARG A 94 0.23 0.42 -21.62
C ARG A 94 0.17 -0.22 -20.23
N ASP A 95 0.60 -1.47 -20.13
CA ASP A 95 0.62 -2.17 -18.84
C ASP A 95 1.58 -1.46 -17.85
N PHE A 96 2.73 -0.97 -18.31
CA PHE A 96 3.65 -0.19 -17.48
C PHE A 96 3.09 1.18 -17.10
N GLU A 97 2.37 1.86 -17.99
CA GLU A 97 1.68 3.11 -17.68
C GLU A 97 0.60 2.90 -16.59
N ASP A 98 -0.23 1.89 -16.75
CA ASP A 98 -1.24 1.52 -15.75
C ASP A 98 -0.60 1.14 -14.40
N ALA A 99 0.55 0.49 -14.39
CA ALA A 99 1.28 0.18 -13.17
C ALA A 99 1.79 1.46 -12.48
N VAL A 100 2.31 2.43 -13.24
CA VAL A 100 2.72 3.75 -12.72
C VAL A 100 1.53 4.48 -12.10
N LEU A 101 0.39 4.55 -12.80
CA LEU A 101 -0.81 5.23 -12.29
C LEU A 101 -1.29 4.62 -10.97
N LYS A 102 -1.42 3.28 -10.91
CA LYS A 102 -1.86 2.58 -9.69
C LYS A 102 -0.90 2.74 -8.53
N SER A 103 0.41 2.73 -8.79
CA SER A 103 1.42 2.97 -7.76
C SER A 103 1.39 4.42 -7.28
N ALA A 104 1.21 5.38 -8.19
CA ALA A 104 1.07 6.79 -7.83
C ALA A 104 -0.20 7.07 -7.00
N ASP A 105 -1.31 6.39 -7.30
CA ASP A 105 -2.53 6.45 -6.49
C ASP A 105 -2.27 5.94 -5.06
N LEU A 106 -1.53 4.85 -4.90
CA LEU A 106 -1.13 4.34 -3.58
C LEU A 106 -0.32 5.38 -2.81
N LEU A 107 0.68 6.00 -3.44
CA LEU A 107 1.52 7.03 -2.80
C LEU A 107 0.70 8.24 -2.35
N ARG A 108 -0.31 8.62 -3.13
CA ARG A 108 -1.21 9.74 -2.83
C ARG A 108 -2.20 9.42 -1.71
N GLU A 109 -2.80 8.23 -1.73
CA GLU A 109 -3.87 7.84 -0.81
C GLU A 109 -3.35 7.26 0.51
N HIS A 110 -2.14 6.69 0.48
CA HIS A 110 -1.53 6.01 1.62
C HIS A 110 -0.05 6.38 1.81
N PRO A 111 0.28 7.68 2.01
CA PRO A 111 1.66 8.15 2.08
C PRO A 111 2.46 7.56 3.26
N ASP A 112 1.77 7.15 4.34
CA ASP A 112 2.38 6.54 5.52
C ASP A 112 2.37 4.99 5.49
N SER A 113 2.04 4.41 4.34
CA SER A 113 2.02 2.96 4.18
C SER A 113 3.42 2.39 4.09
N LYS A 114 3.61 1.19 4.65
CA LYS A 114 4.84 0.41 4.49
C LYS A 114 5.14 0.00 3.03
N TRP A 115 4.23 0.26 2.10
CA TRP A 115 4.34 -0.09 0.69
C TRP A 115 4.79 1.07 -0.20
N VAL A 116 5.15 2.20 0.42
CA VAL A 116 5.62 3.40 -0.29
C VAL A 116 6.93 3.12 -1.04
N ASP A 117 7.88 2.49 -0.39
CA ASP A 117 9.16 2.09 -0.99
C ASP A 117 8.98 1.07 -2.12
N ASP A 118 8.15 0.06 -1.92
CA ASP A 118 7.79 -0.94 -2.95
C ASP A 118 7.11 -0.28 -4.17
N ALA A 119 6.20 0.69 -3.94
CA ALA A 119 5.51 1.43 -5.00
C ALA A 119 6.46 2.34 -5.79
N LEU A 120 7.35 3.07 -5.12
CA LEU A 120 8.37 3.89 -5.78
C LEU A 120 9.31 3.04 -6.64
N LEU A 121 9.75 1.91 -6.12
CA LEU A 121 10.59 0.96 -6.86
C LEU A 121 9.86 0.44 -8.10
N LEU A 122 8.57 0.12 -7.99
CA LEU A 122 7.75 -0.36 -9.11
C LEU A 122 7.58 0.71 -10.19
N ILE A 123 7.34 1.97 -9.80
CA ILE A 123 7.29 3.11 -10.74
C ILE A 123 8.63 3.26 -11.47
N GLY A 124 9.74 3.20 -10.75
CA GLY A 124 11.06 3.28 -11.34
C GLY A 124 11.31 2.18 -12.37
N LYS A 125 10.95 0.94 -12.05
CA LYS A 125 11.04 -0.21 -12.99
C LYS A 125 10.12 -0.02 -14.21
N ALA A 126 8.89 0.45 -14.01
CA ALA A 126 7.95 0.71 -15.10
C ALA A 126 8.48 1.79 -16.05
N TYR A 127 9.01 2.89 -15.52
CA TYR A 127 9.67 3.92 -16.32
C TYR A 127 10.90 3.40 -17.08
N TYR A 128 11.69 2.53 -16.46
CA TYR A 128 12.82 1.89 -17.14
C TYR A 128 12.36 1.12 -18.38
N TYR A 129 11.30 0.31 -18.26
CA TYR A 129 10.77 -0.46 -19.38
C TYR A 129 10.00 0.39 -20.40
N GLN A 130 9.63 1.62 -20.06
CA GLN A 130 9.11 2.62 -21.00
C GLN A 130 10.22 3.46 -21.66
N GLU A 131 11.48 3.13 -21.41
CA GLU A 131 12.65 3.89 -21.87
C GLU A 131 12.69 5.34 -21.33
N ASN A 132 11.89 5.64 -20.30
CA ASN A 132 11.96 6.90 -19.56
C ASN A 132 13.04 6.81 -18.48
N TYR A 133 14.29 6.83 -18.90
CA TYR A 133 15.42 6.65 -18.00
C TYR A 133 15.59 7.82 -17.01
N VAL A 134 15.20 9.03 -17.39
CA VAL A 134 15.23 10.19 -16.49
C VAL A 134 14.26 9.99 -15.32
N GLY A 135 13.01 9.67 -15.60
CA GLY A 135 12.02 9.37 -14.56
C GLY A 135 12.40 8.15 -13.70
N SER A 136 12.94 7.11 -14.35
CA SER A 136 13.42 5.89 -13.71
C SER A 136 14.54 6.20 -12.68
N THR A 137 15.59 6.92 -13.10
CA THR A 137 16.70 7.28 -12.20
C THR A 137 16.25 8.14 -11.04
N GLN A 138 15.31 9.05 -11.25
CA GLN A 138 14.74 9.87 -10.18
C GLN A 138 14.03 9.01 -9.15
N LYS A 139 13.17 8.08 -9.57
CA LYS A 139 12.42 7.21 -8.66
C LYS A 139 13.33 6.26 -7.88
N PHE A 140 14.38 5.73 -8.47
CA PHE A 140 15.34 4.91 -7.73
C PHE A 140 16.16 5.70 -6.71
N ARG A 141 16.45 6.98 -6.97
CA ARG A 141 17.05 7.85 -5.94
C ARG A 141 16.10 8.07 -4.77
N GLU A 142 14.82 8.31 -5.03
CA GLU A 142 13.81 8.43 -3.97
C GLU A 142 13.74 7.14 -3.11
N VAL A 143 13.82 5.94 -3.71
CA VAL A 143 13.90 4.67 -2.96
C VAL A 143 15.15 4.60 -2.07
N ILE A 144 16.30 5.01 -2.59
CA ILE A 144 17.56 5.01 -1.85
C ILE A 144 17.51 5.99 -0.67
N GLU A 145 16.92 7.18 -0.86
CA GLU A 145 16.77 8.21 0.19
C GLU A 145 15.86 7.77 1.35
N LEU A 146 14.98 6.79 1.13
CA LEU A 146 14.15 6.22 2.19
C LEU A 146 14.92 5.31 3.16
N GLU A 147 16.16 4.94 2.85
CA GLU A 147 17.02 4.06 3.66
C GLU A 147 16.28 2.78 4.11
N SER A 148 15.44 2.24 3.23
CA SER A 148 14.61 1.07 3.50
C SER A 148 15.32 -0.24 3.15
N LYS A 149 14.64 -1.36 3.38
CA LYS A 149 15.11 -2.69 2.95
C LYS A 149 15.35 -2.82 1.44
N LEU A 150 14.84 -1.87 0.63
CA LEU A 150 14.93 -1.87 -0.84
C LEU A 150 16.06 -0.98 -1.37
N GLU A 151 16.90 -0.40 -0.50
CA GLU A 151 17.98 0.48 -0.88
C GLU A 151 18.95 -0.18 -1.88
N ASP A 152 19.39 -1.39 -1.60
CA ASP A 152 20.31 -2.13 -2.49
C ASP A 152 19.68 -2.43 -3.85
N GLU A 153 18.39 -2.78 -3.87
CA GLU A 153 17.66 -2.97 -5.13
C GLU A 153 17.50 -1.66 -5.89
N GLY A 154 17.22 -0.56 -5.19
CA GLY A 154 17.19 0.79 -5.76
C GLY A 154 18.53 1.17 -6.40
N ARG A 155 19.65 0.91 -5.75
CA ARG A 155 21.01 1.12 -6.28
C ARG A 155 21.29 0.29 -7.52
N PHE A 156 20.89 -0.97 -7.52
CA PHE A 156 21.04 -1.85 -8.68
C PHE A 156 20.26 -1.31 -9.89
N TRP A 157 19.00 -0.95 -9.73
CA TRP A 157 18.17 -0.43 -10.80
C TRP A 157 18.60 0.96 -11.26
N LEU A 158 19.09 1.82 -10.36
CA LEU A 158 19.68 3.11 -10.68
C LEU A 158 20.88 2.93 -11.61
N ALA A 159 21.83 2.07 -11.24
CA ALA A 159 23.01 1.78 -12.05
C ALA A 159 22.61 1.24 -13.44
N ARG A 160 21.65 0.30 -13.47
CA ARG A 160 21.12 -0.25 -14.72
C ARG A 160 20.51 0.83 -15.63
N SER A 161 19.74 1.76 -15.05
CA SER A 161 19.12 2.85 -15.81
C SER A 161 20.16 3.82 -16.38
N LEU A 162 21.21 4.12 -15.61
CA LEU A 162 22.30 5.00 -16.05
C LEU A 162 23.18 4.38 -17.15
N ILE A 163 23.33 3.05 -17.17
CA ILE A 163 24.11 2.36 -18.22
C ILE A 163 23.31 2.25 -19.53
N THR A 164 21.98 2.23 -19.41
CA THR A 164 21.10 2.00 -20.59
C THR A 164 20.67 3.30 -21.26
N SER A 165 20.75 4.44 -20.54
CA SER A 165 20.30 5.79 -20.98
C SER A 165 21.08 6.38 -22.16
#